data_1adf749ac248d8ad98cdd74afdd5629a
#
_entry.id   1adf749ac248d8ad98cdd74afdd5629a
#
_cell.length_a   1.000
_cell.length_b   1.000
_cell.length_c   1.000
_cell.angle_alpha   90.00
_cell.angle_beta   90.00
_cell.angle_gamma   90.00
#
_symmetry.space_group_name_H-M   'P 1'
#
loop_
_entity.id
_entity.type
_entity.pdbx_description
1 polymer ?
#
loop_
_entity_poly.entity_id
_entity_poly.type
_entity_poly.pdbx_seq_one_letter_code
_entity_poly.pdbx_strand_id
1 'polypeptide(L)'
;MRVLLAALALFSLSACQAAPHDFPASAKAEFNRGCPSSDSVCECTWDELTRAMTYEDYQAAVDRFRREGLMDPRITRARTHCIERKHA
;
A
#
# COMPACT_ATOMS: atom_id res chain seq x y z
N MET A 1 -44.89 20.99 -3.60
CA MET A 1 -44.28 20.69 -3.71
C MET A 1 -43.20 20.49 -3.55
N ARG A 2 -42.66 20.23 -3.35
CA ARG A 2 -41.62 20.06 -3.15
C ARG A 2 -40.72 19.36 -3.37
N VAL A 3 -40.02 19.18 -3.56
CA VAL A 3 -39.22 18.54 -3.92
C VAL A 3 -38.22 18.14 -3.58
N LEU A 4 -37.79 17.90 -3.20
CA LEU A 4 -36.81 17.49 -2.75
C LEU A 4 -35.85 17.03 -3.15
N LEU A 5 -35.23 16.92 -3.51
CA LEU A 5 -34.26 16.49 -3.83
C LEU A 5 -33.38 15.95 -3.41
N ALA A 6 -33.00 15.39 -3.28
CA ALA A 6 -32.28 14.60 -3.01
C ALA A 6 -31.18 14.60 -3.37
N ALA A 7 -30.55 15.05 -3.10
CA ALA A 7 -29.36 15.18 -3.45
C ALA A 7 -28.54 14.19 -3.25
N LEU A 8 -28.40 13.54 -3.45
CA LEU A 8 -27.66 12.61 -3.34
C LEU A 8 -26.45 12.67 -3.39
N ALA A 9 -25.90 12.68 -2.84
CA ALA A 9 -24.71 12.66 -2.63
C ALA A 9 -24.06 11.58 -3.00
N LEU A 10 -23.60 11.56 -3.80
CA LEU A 10 -23.01 10.59 -4.20
C LEU A 10 -21.75 10.56 -3.80
N PHE A 11 -21.25 10.18 -2.99
CA PHE A 11 -20.09 10.06 -2.58
C PHE A 11 -19.32 9.22 -3.09
N SER A 12 -18.62 9.38 -3.55
CA SER A 12 -17.73 8.76 -4.14
C SER A 12 -16.93 8.00 -3.34
N LEU A 13 -16.94 7.01 -3.38
CA LEU A 13 -16.20 6.21 -2.73
C LEU A 13 -14.88 6.08 -3.15
N SER A 14 -14.44 6.64 -4.14
CA SER A 14 -13.10 6.45 -4.55
C SER A 14 -12.20 6.96 -3.53
N ALA A 15 -12.69 7.61 -2.61
CA ALA A 15 -11.84 8.12 -1.63
C ALA A 15 -11.11 7.07 -0.85
N CYS A 16 -11.47 5.86 -0.96
CA CYS A 16 -10.82 4.88 -0.21
C CYS A 16 -9.44 4.63 -0.66
N GLN A 17 -9.06 5.11 -1.85
CA GLN A 17 -7.78 4.80 -2.26
C GLN A 17 -6.90 5.95 -2.13
N ALA A 18 -6.08 6.05 -1.16
CA ALA A 18 -5.12 7.14 -1.01
C ALA A 18 -4.09 7.04 -2.11
N ALA A 19 -3.59 8.17 -2.54
CA ALA A 19 -2.49 8.20 -3.48
C ALA A 19 -1.22 7.69 -2.78
N PRO A 20 -0.29 7.14 -3.52
CA PRO A 20 0.96 6.69 -2.92
C PRO A 20 1.73 7.87 -2.35
N HIS A 21 2.39 7.63 -1.24
CA HIS A 21 3.29 8.62 -0.67
C HIS A 21 4.58 8.65 -1.49
N ASP A 22 5.35 9.73 -1.35
CA ASP A 22 6.60 9.87 -2.07
C ASP A 22 7.69 9.01 -1.46
N PHE A 23 8.27 8.15 -2.27
CA PHE A 23 9.40 7.33 -1.86
C PHE A 23 10.54 7.57 -2.84
N PRO A 24 11.78 7.65 -2.38
CA PRO A 24 12.89 7.80 -3.31
C PRO A 24 13.06 6.54 -4.16
N ALA A 25 13.56 6.72 -5.37
CA ALA A 25 13.78 5.59 -6.27
C ALA A 25 14.67 4.52 -5.63
N SER A 26 15.60 4.93 -4.77
CA SER A 26 16.48 3.99 -4.10
C SER A 26 15.72 3.04 -3.18
N ALA A 27 14.61 3.48 -2.61
CA ALA A 27 13.83 2.63 -1.74
C ALA A 27 13.17 1.51 -2.54
N LYS A 28 12.66 1.82 -3.72
CA LYS A 28 12.07 0.79 -4.57
C LYS A 28 13.15 -0.19 -5.03
N ALA A 29 14.32 0.31 -5.38
CA ALA A 29 15.41 -0.55 -5.81
C ALA A 29 15.82 -1.51 -4.72
N GLU A 30 15.85 -1.02 -3.47
CA GLU A 30 16.17 -1.85 -2.35
C GLU A 30 15.10 -2.92 -2.16
N PHE A 31 13.84 -2.53 -2.21
CA PHE A 31 12.73 -3.47 -2.08
C PHE A 31 12.78 -4.52 -3.17
N ASN A 32 13.09 -4.11 -4.38
CA ASN A 32 13.12 -5.03 -5.51
C ASN A 32 14.28 -6.03 -5.47
N ARG A 33 15.25 -5.82 -4.61
CA ARG A 33 16.30 -6.82 -4.46
C ARG A 33 15.75 -8.09 -3.84
N GLY A 34 14.81 -7.99 -2.95
CA GLY A 34 14.19 -9.16 -2.33
C GLY A 34 12.86 -9.52 -2.93
N CYS A 35 12.31 -8.63 -3.76
CA CYS A 35 10.97 -8.82 -4.31
C CYS A 35 10.97 -8.22 -5.72
N PRO A 36 11.34 -8.99 -6.73
CA PRO A 36 11.59 -8.45 -8.07
C PRO A 36 10.38 -7.80 -8.70
N SER A 37 10.63 -6.75 -9.46
CA SER A 37 9.54 -6.03 -10.12
C SER A 37 8.85 -6.86 -11.19
N SER A 38 9.47 -7.95 -11.64
CA SER A 38 8.83 -8.84 -12.59
C SER A 38 7.74 -9.72 -11.94
N ASP A 39 7.71 -9.76 -10.62
CA ASP A 39 6.71 -10.54 -9.90
C ASP A 39 5.51 -9.65 -9.62
N SER A 40 4.33 -10.04 -10.08
CA SER A 40 3.14 -9.20 -9.94
C SER A 40 2.73 -9.00 -8.47
N VAL A 41 2.99 -9.97 -7.62
CA VAL A 41 2.70 -9.80 -6.19
C VAL A 41 3.63 -8.76 -5.59
N CYS A 42 4.90 -8.75 -6.00
CA CYS A 42 5.86 -7.78 -5.51
C CYS A 42 5.49 -6.36 -5.94
N GLU A 43 5.11 -6.18 -7.21
CA GLU A 43 4.71 -4.86 -7.68
C GLU A 43 3.44 -4.38 -6.99
N CYS A 44 2.49 -5.27 -6.82
CA CYS A 44 1.26 -4.96 -6.10
C CYS A 44 1.58 -4.59 -4.65
N THR A 45 2.46 -5.35 -4.00
CA THR A 45 2.82 -5.10 -2.61
C THR A 45 3.46 -3.73 -2.44
N TRP A 46 4.37 -3.36 -3.35
CA TRP A 46 4.99 -2.05 -3.30
C TRP A 46 3.93 -0.95 -3.45
N ASP A 47 3.03 -1.10 -4.40
CA ASP A 47 1.98 -0.12 -4.62
C ASP A 47 1.10 0.03 -3.38
N GLU A 48 0.72 -1.06 -2.76
CA GLU A 48 -0.14 -1.03 -1.58
C GLU A 48 0.58 -0.43 -0.37
N LEU A 49 1.82 -0.83 -0.14
CA LEU A 49 2.51 -0.35 1.05
C LEU A 49 2.84 1.14 0.95
N THR A 50 3.14 1.64 -0.26
CA THR A 50 3.44 3.06 -0.39
C THR A 50 2.20 3.93 -0.24
N ARG A 51 1.01 3.35 -0.37
CA ARG A 51 -0.22 4.06 -0.07
C ARG A 51 -0.54 4.00 1.42
N ALA A 52 -0.11 2.95 2.09
CA ALA A 52 -0.44 2.73 3.49
C ALA A 52 0.53 3.39 4.45
N MET A 53 1.72 3.71 4.01
CA MET A 53 2.73 4.24 4.93
C MET A 53 3.61 5.25 4.22
N THR A 54 4.14 6.19 4.99
CA THR A 54 5.09 7.16 4.47
C THR A 54 6.46 6.51 4.34
N TYR A 55 7.37 7.18 3.66
CA TYR A 55 8.73 6.67 3.56
C TYR A 55 9.38 6.58 4.95
N GLU A 56 9.10 7.53 5.82
CA GLU A 56 9.65 7.50 7.17
C GLU A 56 9.13 6.29 7.94
N ASP A 57 7.84 6.00 7.82
CA ASP A 57 7.26 4.82 8.44
C ASP A 57 7.90 3.55 7.89
N TYR A 58 8.13 3.53 6.60
CA TYR A 58 8.74 2.38 5.94
C TYR A 58 10.17 2.18 6.44
N GLN A 59 10.95 3.25 6.56
CA GLN A 59 12.31 3.14 7.06
C GLN A 59 12.34 2.59 8.48
N ALA A 60 11.43 3.08 9.32
CA ALA A 60 11.34 2.61 10.69
C ALA A 60 10.95 1.12 10.73
N ALA A 61 10.04 0.73 9.84
CA ALA A 61 9.59 -0.66 9.78
C ALA A 61 10.72 -1.59 9.33
N VAL A 62 11.49 -1.18 8.33
CA VAL A 62 12.62 -1.97 7.84
C VAL A 62 13.69 -2.08 8.90
N ASP A 63 13.98 -0.97 9.59
CA ASP A 63 14.97 -0.98 10.65
C ASP A 63 14.55 -1.89 11.79
N ARG A 64 13.29 -1.87 12.16
CA ARG A 64 12.80 -2.74 13.21
C ARG A 64 12.87 -4.20 12.79
N PHE A 65 12.58 -4.49 11.53
CA PHE A 65 12.68 -5.86 11.05
C PHE A 65 14.14 -6.35 11.13
N ARG A 66 15.09 -5.50 10.78
CA ARG A 66 16.50 -5.87 10.87
C ARG A 66 16.95 -6.11 12.30
N ARG A 67 16.47 -5.30 13.22
CA ARG A 67 16.89 -5.41 14.60
C ARG A 67 16.14 -6.47 15.39
N GLU A 68 14.89 -6.66 15.12
CA GLU A 68 14.05 -7.51 15.94
C GLU A 68 13.40 -8.66 15.19
N GLY A 69 13.51 -8.68 13.89
CA GLY A 69 12.86 -9.72 13.10
C GLY A 69 11.36 -9.60 13.02
N LEU A 70 10.80 -8.45 13.42
CA LEU A 70 9.36 -8.27 13.42
C LEU A 70 8.92 -7.45 12.22
N MET A 71 8.05 -8.01 11.41
CA MET A 71 7.56 -7.32 10.23
C MET A 71 6.38 -6.42 10.59
N ASP A 72 6.38 -5.22 10.05
CA ASP A 72 5.28 -4.27 10.26
C ASP A 72 3.99 -4.86 9.68
N PRO A 73 2.90 -4.86 10.44
CA PRO A 73 1.64 -5.45 9.96
C PRO A 73 1.11 -4.81 8.69
N ARG A 74 1.43 -3.54 8.43
CA ARG A 74 0.97 -2.88 7.22
C ARG A 74 1.62 -3.51 5.98
N ILE A 75 2.88 -3.91 6.09
CA ILE A 75 3.57 -4.56 5.00
C ILE A 75 3.02 -5.97 4.79
N THR A 76 2.80 -6.69 5.88
CA THR A 76 2.22 -8.02 5.81
C THR A 76 0.82 -7.99 5.19
N ARG A 77 0.01 -7.03 5.59
CA ARG A 77 -1.33 -6.90 5.02
C ARG A 77 -1.29 -6.58 3.53
N ALA A 78 -0.37 -5.71 3.13
CA ALA A 78 -0.23 -5.37 1.73
C ALA A 78 0.10 -6.62 0.90
N ARG A 79 1.05 -7.39 1.39
CA ARG A 79 1.45 -8.59 0.69
C ARG A 79 0.34 -9.63 0.64
N THR A 80 -0.34 -9.84 1.76
CA THR A 80 -1.44 -10.81 1.83
C THR A 80 -2.56 -10.42 0.87
N HIS A 81 -2.90 -9.14 0.87
CA HIS A 81 -3.93 -8.63 -0.04
C HIS A 81 -3.56 -8.89 -1.50
N CYS A 82 -2.31 -8.66 -1.85
CA CYS A 82 -1.85 -8.86 -3.21
C CYS A 82 -1.82 -10.33 -3.60
N ILE A 83 -1.47 -11.21 -2.68
CA ILE A 83 -1.50 -12.64 -2.92
C ILE A 83 -2.93 -13.09 -3.15
N GLU A 84 -3.85 -12.63 -2.33
CA GLU A 84 -5.26 -12.99 -2.46
C GLU A 84 -5.85 -12.51 -3.77
N ARG A 85 -5.49 -11.30 -4.18
CA ARG A 85 -5.97 -10.78 -5.45
C ARG A 85 -5.47 -11.59 -6.63
N LYS A 86 -4.26 -12.07 -6.56
CA LYS A 86 -3.70 -12.86 -7.66
C LYS A 86 -4.44 -14.18 -7.82
N HIS A 87 -4.94 -14.72 -6.73
CA HIS A 87 -5.63 -16.01 -6.77
C HIS A 87 -7.15 -15.88 -6.79
N ALA A 88 -7.65 -14.69 -6.92
CA ALA A 88 -9.10 -14.46 -6.93
C ALA A 88 -9.72 -14.88 -8.27
#